data_de63af038b9a388810a8c77db65b4689
#
_entry.id   de63af038b9a388810a8c77db65b4689
#
_cell.length_a   1.000
_cell.length_b   1.000
_cell.length_c   1.000
_cell.angle_alpha   90.00
_cell.angle_beta   90.00
_cell.angle_gamma   90.00
#
_symmetry.space_group_name_H-M   'P 1'
#
loop_
_entity.id
_entity.type
_entity.pdbx_description
1 polymer ?
#
loop_
_entity_poly.entity_id
_entity_poly.type
_entity_poly.pdbx_seq_one_letter_code
_entity_poly.pdbx_strand_id
1 'polypeptide(L)'
;MQSPIYRVVSLWVRSGAVAEFEAYERKAARIMRKYGGSIEKAIRTGQENSPDIPFEIHLVSFPGQEQFAAYRVDLELLSLATDRESAILKTVVVPGVGGPAYST
;
A
#
# COMPACT_ATOMS: atom_id res chain seq x y z
N MET A 1 -19.50 -6.80 -15.02
CA MET A 1 -19.11 -5.65 -14.19
C MET A 1 -18.32 -6.16 -12.99
N GLN A 2 -17.15 -5.60 -12.75
CA GLN A 2 -16.31 -6.00 -11.62
C GLN A 2 -16.73 -5.27 -10.35
N SER A 3 -16.68 -5.98 -9.22
CA SER A 3 -16.78 -5.33 -7.92
C SER A 3 -15.38 -4.97 -7.45
N PRO A 4 -15.16 -3.76 -6.92
CA PRO A 4 -13.84 -3.38 -6.43
C PRO A 4 -13.43 -4.27 -5.26
N ILE A 5 -12.13 -4.50 -5.17
CA ILE A 5 -11.53 -5.18 -4.03
C ILE A 5 -10.70 -4.18 -3.24
N TYR A 6 -10.51 -4.48 -1.96
CA TYR A 6 -9.78 -3.61 -1.05
C TYR A 6 -8.64 -4.37 -0.39
N ARG A 7 -7.61 -3.63 -0.04
CA ARG A 7 -6.49 -4.13 0.77
C ARG A 7 -6.20 -3.11 1.86
N VAL A 8 -6.15 -3.57 3.09
CA VAL A 8 -5.69 -2.74 4.21
C VAL A 8 -4.22 -3.06 4.39
N VAL A 9 -3.35 -2.08 4.13
CA VAL A 9 -1.91 -2.28 4.09
C VAL A 9 -1.28 -1.55 5.26
N SER A 10 -0.66 -2.29 6.17
CA SER A 10 0.07 -1.72 7.30
C SER A 10 1.56 -1.78 7.00
N LEU A 11 2.24 -0.66 7.21
CA LEU A 11 3.63 -0.45 6.79
C LEU A 11 4.47 0.00 7.97
N TRP A 12 5.49 -0.80 8.30
CA TRP A 12 6.48 -0.48 9.33
C TRP A 12 7.70 0.11 8.64
N VAL A 13 8.11 1.29 9.07
CA VAL A 13 9.16 2.08 8.42
C VAL A 13 10.38 2.16 9.33
N ARG A 14 11.56 2.01 8.73
CA ARG A 14 12.84 2.09 9.43
C ARG A 14 13.06 3.49 9.96
N SER A 15 13.74 3.58 11.11
CA SER A 15 14.10 4.86 11.69
C SER A 15 14.94 5.68 10.70
N GLY A 16 14.55 6.94 10.50
CA GLY A 16 15.25 7.86 9.60
C GLY A 16 14.97 7.64 8.10
N ALA A 17 14.07 6.71 7.74
CA ALA A 17 13.81 6.36 6.34
C ALA A 17 12.47 6.89 5.79
N VAL A 18 11.88 7.89 6.45
CA VAL A 18 10.57 8.41 6.04
C VAL A 18 10.60 9.00 4.64
N ALA A 19 11.66 9.76 4.30
CA ALA A 19 11.78 10.36 2.97
C ALA A 19 11.89 9.31 1.87
N GLU A 20 12.66 8.26 2.10
CA GLU A 20 12.81 7.14 1.17
C GLU A 20 11.51 6.35 1.05
N PHE A 21 10.80 6.17 2.15
CA PHE A 21 9.49 5.54 2.18
C PHE A 21 8.49 6.32 1.31
N GLU A 22 8.41 7.62 1.50
CA GLU A 22 7.50 8.47 0.73
C GLU A 22 7.84 8.46 -0.77
N ALA A 23 9.14 8.49 -1.10
CA ALA A 23 9.58 8.43 -2.50
C ALA A 23 9.18 7.11 -3.13
N TYR A 24 9.36 5.99 -2.43
CA TYR A 24 8.94 4.67 -2.88
C TYR A 24 7.41 4.63 -3.10
N GLU A 25 6.64 5.10 -2.12
CA GLU A 25 5.16 5.06 -2.19
C GLU A 25 4.63 5.91 -3.34
N ARG A 26 5.24 7.05 -3.64
CA ARG A 26 4.85 7.86 -4.81
C ARG A 26 5.05 7.12 -6.12
N LYS A 27 6.16 6.39 -6.25
CA LYS A 27 6.45 5.58 -7.43
C LYS A 27 5.48 4.41 -7.55
N ALA A 28 5.27 3.70 -6.46
CA ALA A 28 4.34 2.57 -6.41
C ALA A 28 2.90 3.01 -6.74
N ALA A 29 2.47 4.17 -6.23
CA ALA A 29 1.14 4.70 -6.51
C ALA A 29 0.94 5.02 -8.00
N ARG A 30 1.97 5.55 -8.66
CA ARG A 30 1.91 5.81 -10.11
C ARG A 30 1.76 4.52 -10.90
N ILE A 31 2.49 3.48 -10.52
CA ILE A 31 2.39 2.18 -11.16
C ILE A 31 1.01 1.57 -10.91
N MET A 32 0.53 1.67 -9.67
CA MET A 32 -0.80 1.19 -9.28
C MET A 32 -1.90 1.79 -10.17
N ARG A 33 -1.79 3.07 -10.50
CA ARG A 33 -2.76 3.78 -11.33
C ARG A 33 -2.91 3.14 -12.72
N LYS A 34 -1.85 2.56 -13.27
CA LYS A 34 -1.89 1.89 -14.58
C LYS A 34 -2.89 0.73 -14.59
N TYR A 35 -3.16 0.16 -13.45
CA TYR A 35 -4.07 -0.97 -13.29
C TYR A 35 -5.40 -0.57 -12.63
N GLY A 36 -5.69 0.72 -12.58
CA GLY A 36 -6.91 1.23 -11.96
C GLY A 36 -6.90 1.22 -10.44
N GLY A 37 -5.75 0.95 -9.84
CA GLY A 37 -5.60 0.94 -8.39
C GLY A 37 -5.46 2.33 -7.80
N SER A 38 -5.79 2.46 -6.53
CA SER A 38 -5.78 3.74 -5.83
C SER A 38 -5.51 3.55 -4.35
N ILE A 39 -4.69 4.41 -3.77
CA ILE A 39 -4.59 4.56 -2.32
C ILE A 39 -5.68 5.57 -1.93
N GLU A 40 -6.81 5.05 -1.44
CA GLU A 40 -7.96 5.90 -1.15
C GLU A 40 -7.77 6.73 0.12
N LYS A 41 -7.01 6.19 1.07
CA LYS A 41 -6.72 6.88 2.33
C LYS A 41 -5.40 6.37 2.89
N ALA A 42 -4.58 7.28 3.38
CA ALA A 42 -3.39 6.97 4.14
C ALA A 42 -3.55 7.58 5.54
N ILE A 43 -3.34 6.77 6.57
CA ILE A 43 -3.37 7.20 7.97
C ILE A 43 -1.96 7.02 8.52
N ARG A 44 -1.37 8.09 9.03
CA ARG A 44 -0.01 8.08 9.57
C ARG A 44 -0.03 8.13 11.09
N THR A 45 0.58 7.13 11.73
CA THR A 45 0.77 7.14 13.18
C THR A 45 2.05 7.88 13.58
N GLY A 46 3.04 7.89 12.68
CA GLY A 46 4.33 8.51 12.92
C GLY A 46 5.30 7.67 13.76
N GLN A 47 4.96 6.43 14.09
CA GLN A 47 5.80 5.55 14.90
C GLN A 47 6.86 4.86 14.05
N GLU A 48 8.05 5.45 13.97
CA GLU A 48 9.17 4.85 13.25
C GLU A 48 9.79 3.72 14.05
N ASN A 49 10.19 2.67 13.34
CA ASN A 49 10.92 1.53 13.91
C ASN A 49 10.24 0.89 15.13
N SER A 50 8.91 0.95 15.19
CA SER A 50 8.15 0.32 16.27
C SER A 50 8.01 -1.18 15.99
N PRO A 51 8.10 -2.07 17.00
CA PRO A 51 7.85 -3.50 16.78
C PRO A 51 6.37 -3.83 16.57
N ASP A 52 5.47 -3.01 17.12
CA ASP A 52 4.04 -3.34 17.19
C ASP A 52 3.16 -2.42 16.35
N ILE A 53 3.50 -1.14 16.27
CA ILE A 53 2.65 -0.12 15.67
C ILE A 53 3.19 0.25 14.28
N PRO A 54 2.39 0.07 13.20
CA PRO A 54 2.82 0.49 11.88
C PRO A 54 2.97 2.00 11.81
N PHE A 55 3.90 2.47 11.00
CA PHE A 55 4.10 3.89 10.75
C PHE A 55 2.94 4.51 9.99
N GLU A 56 2.39 3.75 9.03
CA GLU A 56 1.32 4.23 8.16
C GLU A 56 0.43 3.07 7.74
N ILE A 57 -0.85 3.35 7.57
CA ILE A 57 -1.85 2.37 7.14
C ILE A 57 -2.54 2.92 5.91
N HIS A 58 -2.62 2.12 4.84
CA HIS A 58 -3.27 2.50 3.60
C HIS A 58 -4.55 1.69 3.38
N LEU A 59 -5.58 2.36 2.92
CA LEU A 59 -6.73 1.71 2.31
C LEU A 59 -6.53 1.78 0.80
N VAL A 60 -6.35 0.62 0.19
CA VAL A 60 -6.05 0.49 -1.25
C VAL A 60 -7.22 -0.20 -1.93
N SER A 61 -7.57 0.25 -3.13
CA SER A 61 -8.60 -0.39 -3.93
C SER A 61 -8.09 -0.69 -5.33
N PHE A 62 -8.65 -1.73 -5.93
CA PHE A 62 -8.46 -2.08 -7.35
C PHE A 62 -9.81 -2.45 -7.93
N PRO A 63 -9.99 -2.29 -9.27
CA PRO A 63 -11.26 -2.65 -9.90
C PRO A 63 -11.64 -4.12 -9.72
N GLY A 64 -10.64 -5.00 -9.59
CA GLY A 64 -10.86 -6.42 -9.36
C GLY A 64 -9.55 -7.16 -9.13
N GLN A 65 -9.64 -8.46 -8.87
CA GLN A 65 -8.49 -9.31 -8.55
C GLN A 65 -7.47 -9.37 -9.70
N GLU A 66 -7.94 -9.33 -10.93
CA GLU A 66 -7.09 -9.40 -12.12
C GLU A 66 -6.12 -8.22 -12.19
N GLN A 67 -6.63 -7.02 -11.96
CA GLN A 67 -5.83 -5.79 -11.97
C GLN A 67 -4.84 -5.76 -10.81
N PHE A 68 -5.26 -6.22 -9.65
CA PHE A 68 -4.37 -6.32 -8.50
C PHE A 68 -3.23 -7.31 -8.76
N ALA A 69 -3.55 -8.48 -9.34
CA ALA A 69 -2.54 -9.47 -9.69
C ALA A 69 -1.54 -8.93 -10.71
N ALA A 70 -2.02 -8.20 -11.72
CA ALA A 70 -1.16 -7.57 -12.73
C ALA A 70 -0.22 -6.53 -12.11
N TYR A 71 -0.74 -5.71 -11.19
CA TYR A 71 0.08 -4.74 -10.46
C TYR A 71 1.22 -5.42 -9.71
N ARG A 72 0.94 -6.51 -9.01
CA ARG A 72 1.93 -7.20 -8.18
C ARG A 72 3.12 -7.76 -8.95
N VAL A 73 2.95 -8.02 -10.25
CA VAL A 73 4.02 -8.55 -11.09
C VAL A 73 4.51 -7.53 -12.12
N ASP A 74 4.12 -6.28 -12.00
CA ASP A 74 4.60 -5.21 -12.87
C ASP A 74 6.12 -5.09 -12.76
N LEU A 75 6.81 -5.08 -13.90
CA LEU A 75 8.27 -5.11 -13.90
C LEU A 75 8.90 -3.85 -13.30
N GLU A 76 8.26 -2.70 -13.49
CA GLU A 76 8.74 -1.46 -12.87
C GLU A 76 8.60 -1.52 -11.35
N LEU A 77 7.46 -2.04 -10.85
CA LEU A 77 7.27 -2.23 -9.42
C LEU A 77 8.32 -3.17 -8.83
N LEU A 78 8.57 -4.29 -9.50
CA LEU A 78 9.57 -5.26 -9.05
C LEU A 78 10.98 -4.65 -9.04
N SER A 79 11.27 -3.72 -9.96
CA SER A 79 12.56 -3.04 -10.00
C SER A 79 12.81 -2.14 -8.78
N LEU A 80 11.76 -1.82 -8.03
CA LEU A 80 11.84 -0.97 -6.83
C LEU A 80 12.08 -1.78 -5.55
N ALA A 81 12.36 -3.07 -5.64
CA ALA A 81 12.52 -3.94 -4.46
C ALA A 81 13.59 -3.45 -3.50
N THR A 82 14.73 -2.97 -4.00
CA THR A 82 15.80 -2.43 -3.15
C THR A 82 15.37 -1.17 -2.43
N ASP A 83 14.71 -0.24 -3.13
CA ASP A 83 14.16 0.98 -2.53
C ASP A 83 13.17 0.63 -1.42
N ARG A 84 12.32 -0.36 -1.69
CA ARG A 84 11.33 -0.82 -0.72
C ARG A 84 11.99 -1.39 0.54
N GLU A 85 12.96 -2.28 0.37
CA GLU A 85 13.64 -2.93 1.49
C GLU A 85 14.45 -1.95 2.34
N SER A 86 15.02 -0.91 1.73
CA SER A 86 15.81 0.07 2.47
C SER A 86 14.95 0.94 3.37
N ALA A 87 13.67 1.08 3.09
CA ALA A 87 12.76 1.95 3.85
C ALA A 87 11.77 1.20 4.72
N ILE A 88 11.29 0.03 4.27
CA ILE A 88 10.19 -0.69 4.89
C ILE A 88 10.69 -1.94 5.60
N LEU A 89 10.46 -2.00 6.92
CA LEU A 89 10.81 -3.14 7.76
C LEU A 89 9.87 -4.32 7.54
N LYS A 90 8.58 -4.03 7.40
CA LYS A 90 7.53 -5.04 7.39
C LYS A 90 6.28 -4.48 6.73
N THR A 91 5.56 -5.33 6.04
CA THR A 91 4.26 -5.00 5.45
C THR A 91 3.28 -6.10 5.81
N VAL A 92 2.08 -5.72 6.24
CA VAL A 92 0.97 -6.65 6.45
C VAL A 92 -0.18 -6.20 5.56
N VAL A 93 -0.70 -7.13 4.76
CA VAL A 93 -1.80 -6.86 3.84
C VAL A 93 -2.99 -7.70 4.25
N VAL A 94 -4.12 -7.05 4.51
CA VAL A 94 -5.38 -7.71 4.83
C VAL A 94 -6.33 -7.52 3.66
N PRO A 95 -6.76 -8.61 3.00
CA PRO A 95 -7.71 -8.50 1.89
C PRO A 95 -9.12 -8.25 2.41
N GLY A 96 -9.89 -7.52 1.61
CA GLY A 96 -11.29 -7.24 1.95
C GLY A 96 -12.08 -6.80 0.73
N VAL A 97 -13.38 -6.69 0.94
CA VAL A 97 -14.34 -6.17 -0.05
C VAL A 97 -15.16 -5.07 0.63
N GLY A 98 -15.92 -4.33 -0.17
CA GLY A 98 -16.77 -3.27 0.38
C GLY A 98 -17.74 -3.81 1.41
N GLY A 99 -17.78 -3.18 2.58
CA GLY A 99 -18.74 -3.49 3.63
C GLY A 99 -19.97 -2.59 3.56
N PRO A 100 -20.89 -2.71 4.52
CA PRO A 100 -22.08 -1.85 4.54
C PRO A 100 -21.71 -0.41 4.88
N ALA A 101 -22.57 0.51 4.43
CA ALA A 101 -22.45 1.90 4.84
C ALA A 101 -23.12 2.06 6.20
N TYR A 102 -22.34 2.46 7.20
CA TYR A 102 -22.88 2.74 8.53
C TYR A 102 -23.16 4.25 8.65
N SER A 103 -24.35 4.61 9.05
CA SER A 103 -24.69 6.01 9.32
C SER A 103 -24.06 6.45 10.64
N THR A 104 -23.41 7.60 10.62
CA THR A 104 -22.81 8.19 11.83
C THR A 104 -23.34 9.58 12.10
#